data_b71618a0d44d248298191daa078dacc2
#
_entry.id   b71618a0d44d248298191daa078dacc2
#
_cell.length_a   1.000
_cell.length_b   1.000
_cell.length_c   1.000
_cell.angle_alpha   90.00
_cell.angle_beta   90.00
_cell.angle_gamma   90.00
#
_symmetry.space_group_name_H-M   'P 1'
#
loop_
_entity.id
_entity.type
_entity.pdbx_description
1 polymer ?
#
loop_
_entity_poly.entity_id
_entity_poly.type
_entity_poly.pdbx_seq_one_letter_code
_entity_poly.pdbx_strand_id
1 'polypeptide(L)'
;CYEEQKKGKTPQEYLALPSRFALVEVVNNHDDALQFEPIHRVLFGVDHEKFMNAFRAAYPNAYEGQGSGHTIEFVWNGESHFITVPDPKVQLAVGTLQGVIDQYLQDNGGEVDYIHGDDVTRELGSRPGNMGFLLPAMGKEQLFKTVMADGVLPRKTFSMGHAQDKRYYIEARKIVK
;
A
#
# COMPACT_ATOMS: atom_id res chain seq x y z
N CYS A 1 22.04 -8.23 7.43
CA CYS A 1 22.50 -8.65 8.77
C CYS A 1 23.00 -10.11 8.80
N TYR A 2 22.15 -11.12 8.49
CA TYR A 2 22.58 -12.54 8.53
C TYR A 2 23.72 -12.83 7.55
N GLU A 3 23.59 -12.44 6.28
CA GLU A 3 24.63 -12.65 5.27
C GLU A 3 25.95 -11.95 5.60
N GLU A 4 25.89 -10.83 6.31
CA GLU A 4 27.07 -10.12 6.80
C GLU A 4 27.76 -10.89 7.92
N GLN A 5 26.97 -11.37 8.90
CA GLN A 5 27.49 -12.13 10.03
C GLN A 5 28.01 -13.54 9.66
N LYS A 6 27.55 -14.08 8.53
CA LYS A 6 27.96 -15.38 8.01
C LYS A 6 29.37 -15.37 7.44
N LYS A 7 29.88 -14.23 7.00
CA LYS A 7 31.20 -14.10 6.37
C LYS A 7 32.30 -14.60 7.30
N GLY A 8 33.16 -15.49 6.78
CA GLY A 8 34.30 -16.05 7.53
C GLY A 8 33.97 -17.09 8.60
N LYS A 9 32.72 -17.56 8.66
CA LYS A 9 32.26 -18.57 9.62
C LYS A 9 32.10 -19.94 8.99
N THR A 10 32.33 -20.95 9.78
CA THR A 10 32.08 -22.36 9.42
C THR A 10 30.56 -22.63 9.34
N PRO A 11 30.10 -23.70 8.66
CA PRO A 11 28.69 -24.08 8.62
C PRO A 11 28.03 -24.20 9.99
N GLN A 12 28.74 -24.77 10.97
CA GLN A 12 28.21 -24.90 12.34
C GLN A 12 28.00 -23.54 13.01
N GLU A 13 28.94 -22.62 12.85
CA GLU A 13 28.88 -21.28 13.46
C GLU A 13 27.77 -20.42 12.84
N TYR A 14 27.64 -20.38 11.50
CA TYR A 14 26.61 -19.52 10.90
C TYR A 14 25.19 -20.10 11.04
N LEU A 15 25.03 -21.42 11.10
CA LEU A 15 23.75 -22.07 11.38
C LEU A 15 23.24 -21.77 12.81
N ALA A 16 24.12 -21.47 13.74
CA ALA A 16 23.77 -21.10 15.11
C ALA A 16 23.57 -19.60 15.35
N LEU A 17 23.72 -18.75 14.32
CA LEU A 17 23.56 -17.31 14.48
C LEU A 17 22.11 -16.93 14.83
N PRO A 18 21.87 -16.09 15.86
CA PRO A 18 20.53 -15.60 16.20
C PRO A 18 19.82 -14.92 15.04
N SER A 19 20.54 -14.21 14.16
CA SER A 19 20.00 -13.52 12.99
C SER A 19 19.45 -14.45 11.90
N ARG A 20 19.71 -15.76 11.99
CA ARG A 20 19.13 -16.78 11.11
C ARG A 20 17.65 -17.04 11.41
N PHE A 21 17.22 -16.79 12.62
CA PHE A 21 15.88 -17.12 13.09
C PHE A 21 15.00 -15.88 13.18
N ALA A 22 13.72 -16.05 12.87
CA ALA A 22 12.69 -15.05 13.11
C ALA A 22 11.56 -15.69 13.92
N LEU A 23 10.97 -14.91 14.82
CA LEU A 23 9.69 -15.27 15.41
C LEU A 23 8.61 -14.99 14.37
N VAL A 24 7.79 -15.98 14.07
CA VAL A 24 6.67 -15.88 13.13
C VAL A 24 5.40 -16.39 13.77
N GLU A 25 4.30 -15.78 13.41
CA GLU A 25 2.96 -16.26 13.71
C GLU A 25 2.36 -16.84 12.42
N VAL A 26 1.82 -18.05 12.49
CA VAL A 26 1.12 -18.67 11.37
C VAL A 26 -0.37 -18.60 11.65
N VAL A 27 -1.07 -17.84 10.82
CA VAL A 27 -2.53 -17.66 10.94
C VAL A 27 -3.26 -18.23 9.73
N ASN A 28 -4.51 -18.67 9.93
CA ASN A 28 -5.37 -19.09 8.85
C ASN A 28 -5.93 -17.86 8.13
N ASN A 29 -5.55 -17.65 6.87
CA ASN A 29 -6.02 -16.52 6.07
C ASN A 29 -7.56 -16.54 5.84
N HIS A 30 -8.20 -17.69 6.02
CA HIS A 30 -9.65 -17.84 5.88
C HIS A 30 -10.42 -17.62 7.18
N ASP A 31 -9.73 -17.33 8.30
CA ASP A 31 -10.36 -17.03 9.59
C ASP A 31 -11.24 -15.78 9.47
N ASP A 32 -12.50 -15.87 9.87
CA ASP A 32 -13.47 -14.77 9.77
C ASP A 32 -13.11 -13.56 10.65
N ALA A 33 -12.36 -13.79 11.73
CA ALA A 33 -11.85 -12.73 12.58
C ALA A 33 -10.74 -11.88 11.91
N LEU A 34 -10.12 -12.40 10.84
CA LEU A 34 -9.10 -11.67 10.10
C LEU A 34 -9.76 -10.78 9.03
N GLN A 35 -9.70 -9.47 9.21
CA GLN A 35 -10.23 -8.49 8.27
C GLN A 35 -9.10 -7.68 7.65
N PHE A 36 -9.18 -7.42 6.35
CA PHE A 36 -8.25 -6.58 5.62
C PHE A 36 -8.88 -5.21 5.39
N GLU A 37 -8.38 -4.24 6.15
CA GLU A 37 -8.81 -2.85 6.04
C GLU A 37 -7.99 -2.12 4.95
N PRO A 38 -8.62 -1.35 4.07
CA PRO A 38 -7.89 -0.60 3.05
C PRO A 38 -7.02 0.47 3.71
N ILE A 39 -5.86 0.69 3.16
CA ILE A 39 -5.01 1.83 3.51
C ILE A 39 -5.04 2.79 2.34
N HIS A 40 -5.52 3.98 2.60
CA HIS A 40 -5.66 5.06 1.62
C HIS A 40 -4.35 5.85 1.46
N ARG A 41 -4.31 6.77 0.52
CA ARG A 41 -3.16 7.65 0.29
C ARG A 41 -3.60 9.09 0.32
N VAL A 42 -2.72 9.93 0.87
CA VAL A 42 -2.84 11.39 0.74
C VAL A 42 -1.51 11.92 0.24
N LEU A 43 -1.56 12.68 -0.82
CA LEU A 43 -0.42 13.43 -1.34
C LEU A 43 -0.47 14.86 -0.80
N PHE A 44 0.69 15.36 -0.39
CA PHE A 44 0.88 16.71 0.13
C PHE A 44 1.81 17.51 -0.77
N GLY A 45 1.51 18.78 -0.94
CA GLY A 45 2.33 19.69 -1.74
C GLY A 45 2.30 19.36 -3.22
N VAL A 46 1.15 18.93 -3.74
CA VAL A 46 0.98 18.51 -5.14
C VAL A 46 -0.01 19.37 -5.89
N ASP A 47 0.20 19.45 -7.20
CA ASP A 47 -0.72 20.08 -8.15
C ASP A 47 -1.63 18.98 -8.71
N HIS A 48 -2.93 19.09 -8.44
CA HIS A 48 -3.91 18.09 -8.86
C HIS A 48 -4.05 17.98 -10.38
N GLU A 49 -3.93 19.09 -11.13
CA GLU A 49 -4.02 19.03 -12.60
C GLU A 49 -2.83 18.29 -13.18
N LYS A 50 -1.61 18.56 -12.67
CA LYS A 50 -0.41 17.84 -13.10
C LYS A 50 -0.50 16.35 -12.75
N PHE A 51 -1.00 16.04 -11.54
CA PHE A 51 -1.20 14.63 -11.16
C PHE A 51 -2.21 13.94 -12.07
N MET A 52 -3.35 14.56 -12.34
CA MET A 52 -4.37 14.01 -13.23
C MET A 52 -3.86 13.83 -14.67
N ASN A 53 -3.02 14.73 -15.16
CA ASN A 53 -2.37 14.60 -16.46
C ASN A 53 -1.41 13.40 -16.49
N ALA A 54 -0.60 13.22 -15.43
CA ALA A 54 0.28 12.04 -15.29
C ALA A 54 -0.53 10.74 -15.21
N PHE A 55 -1.64 10.75 -14.46
CA PHE A 55 -2.53 9.59 -14.34
C PHE A 55 -3.17 9.22 -15.69
N ARG A 56 -3.71 10.21 -16.42
CA ARG A 56 -4.26 9.98 -17.76
C ARG A 56 -3.23 9.54 -18.79
N ALA A 57 -1.99 10.02 -18.68
CA ALA A 57 -0.89 9.56 -19.54
C ALA A 57 -0.55 8.08 -19.28
N ALA A 58 -0.57 7.64 -18.02
CA ALA A 58 -0.34 6.24 -17.66
C ALA A 58 -1.52 5.33 -18.04
N TYR A 59 -2.75 5.86 -17.96
CA TYR A 59 -4.00 5.14 -18.24
C TYR A 59 -4.91 5.96 -19.18
N PRO A 60 -4.64 5.96 -20.49
CA PRO A 60 -5.37 6.79 -21.46
C PRO A 60 -6.88 6.46 -21.57
N ASN A 61 -7.25 5.23 -21.20
CA ASN A 61 -8.66 4.77 -21.22
C ASN A 61 -9.38 5.00 -19.88
N ALA A 62 -8.71 5.60 -18.88
CA ALA A 62 -9.37 5.94 -17.61
C ALA A 62 -10.45 7.00 -17.84
N TYR A 63 -11.56 6.83 -17.15
CA TYR A 63 -12.71 7.74 -17.26
C TYR A 63 -13.29 8.08 -15.89
N GLU A 64 -13.98 9.21 -15.82
CA GLU A 64 -14.71 9.63 -14.62
C GLU A 64 -16.03 8.86 -14.53
N GLY A 65 -16.30 8.30 -13.35
CA GLY A 65 -17.44 7.47 -13.04
C GLY A 65 -17.04 6.11 -12.48
N GLN A 66 -18.04 5.39 -11.96
CA GLN A 66 -17.87 4.03 -11.46
C GLN A 66 -18.17 3.03 -12.58
N GLY A 67 -17.36 1.96 -12.65
CA GLY A 67 -17.54 0.96 -13.68
C GLY A 67 -16.70 -0.30 -13.47
N SER A 68 -16.59 -1.10 -14.52
CA SER A 68 -15.78 -2.31 -14.51
C SER A 68 -14.29 -1.96 -14.55
N GLY A 69 -13.47 -2.65 -13.78
CA GLY A 69 -12.05 -2.40 -13.63
C GLY A 69 -11.68 -1.87 -12.24
N HIS A 70 -10.66 -1.03 -12.17
CA HIS A 70 -10.24 -0.41 -10.91
C HIS A 70 -10.86 0.96 -10.73
N THR A 71 -11.88 1.06 -9.90
CA THR A 71 -12.47 2.35 -9.50
C THR A 71 -11.79 2.84 -8.21
N ILE A 72 -11.31 4.06 -8.24
CA ILE A 72 -10.65 4.74 -7.12
C ILE A 72 -11.34 6.08 -6.91
N GLU A 73 -11.65 6.44 -5.67
CA GLU A 73 -12.15 7.78 -5.33
C GLU A 73 -10.95 8.72 -5.14
N PHE A 74 -10.92 9.79 -5.90
CA PHE A 74 -9.95 10.87 -5.82
C PHE A 74 -10.60 12.07 -5.16
N VAL A 75 -9.92 12.68 -4.21
CA VAL A 75 -10.44 13.84 -3.46
C VAL A 75 -9.46 15.01 -3.59
N TRP A 76 -9.96 16.16 -4.07
CA TRP A 76 -9.23 17.43 -4.07
C TRP A 76 -10.22 18.59 -4.03
N ASN A 77 -9.80 19.73 -3.47
CA ASN A 77 -10.62 20.96 -3.36
C ASN A 77 -12.00 20.74 -2.71
N GLY A 78 -12.14 19.73 -1.85
CA GLY A 78 -13.42 19.41 -1.19
C GLY A 78 -14.39 18.58 -2.01
N GLU A 79 -14.00 18.12 -3.21
CA GLU A 79 -14.84 17.31 -4.09
C GLU A 79 -14.29 15.88 -4.24
N SER A 80 -15.19 14.92 -4.41
CA SER A 80 -14.88 13.52 -4.67
C SER A 80 -15.15 13.17 -6.13
N HIS A 81 -14.16 12.55 -6.77
CA HIS A 81 -14.21 12.12 -8.17
C HIS A 81 -13.92 10.63 -8.24
N PHE A 82 -14.82 9.84 -8.79
CA PHE A 82 -14.58 8.44 -9.03
C PHE A 82 -13.93 8.26 -10.39
N ILE A 83 -12.72 7.70 -10.40
CA ILE A 83 -11.97 7.44 -11.63
C ILE A 83 -11.84 5.93 -11.80
N THR A 84 -12.27 5.42 -12.96
CA THR A 84 -12.20 4.01 -13.31
C THR A 84 -11.15 3.78 -14.39
N VAL A 85 -10.25 2.81 -14.12
CA VAL A 85 -9.32 2.24 -15.10
C VAL A 85 -9.92 0.90 -15.57
N PRO A 86 -10.47 0.83 -16.79
CA PRO A 86 -11.21 -0.35 -17.27
C PRO A 86 -10.29 -1.56 -17.53
N ASP A 87 -9.06 -1.30 -17.98
CA ASP A 87 -8.07 -2.32 -18.34
C ASP A 87 -6.80 -2.17 -17.49
N PRO A 88 -6.88 -2.51 -16.17
CA PRO A 88 -5.72 -2.37 -15.29
C PRO A 88 -4.63 -3.41 -15.64
N LYS A 89 -3.37 -3.00 -15.53
CA LYS A 89 -2.20 -3.85 -15.80
C LYS A 89 -1.81 -4.76 -14.63
N VAL A 90 -2.41 -4.53 -13.47
CA VAL A 90 -2.13 -5.21 -12.20
C VAL A 90 -3.43 -5.63 -11.53
N GLN A 91 -3.35 -6.57 -10.58
CA GLN A 91 -4.53 -7.19 -9.98
C GLN A 91 -5.29 -6.27 -9.00
N LEU A 92 -4.62 -5.30 -8.39
CA LEU A 92 -5.22 -4.45 -7.35
C LEU A 92 -5.20 -2.97 -7.73
N ALA A 93 -6.27 -2.26 -7.39
CA ALA A 93 -6.40 -0.80 -7.58
C ALA A 93 -5.25 -0.01 -6.93
N VAL A 94 -4.77 -0.49 -5.77
CA VAL A 94 -3.61 0.11 -5.11
C VAL A 94 -2.35 0.06 -5.97
N GLY A 95 -2.13 -1.01 -6.72
CA GLY A 95 -0.98 -1.14 -7.64
C GLY A 95 -1.10 -0.18 -8.82
N THR A 96 -2.31 -0.06 -9.39
CA THR A 96 -2.63 0.91 -10.45
C THR A 96 -2.29 2.34 -10.02
N LEU A 97 -2.68 2.73 -8.80
CA LEU A 97 -2.44 4.08 -8.28
C LEU A 97 -0.97 4.29 -7.88
N GLN A 98 -0.37 3.33 -7.13
CA GLN A 98 0.95 3.51 -6.52
C GLN A 98 2.05 3.76 -7.57
N GLY A 99 1.98 3.08 -8.71
CA GLY A 99 2.95 3.30 -9.78
C GLY A 99 2.95 4.73 -10.31
N VAL A 100 1.77 5.35 -10.43
CA VAL A 100 1.65 6.76 -10.84
C VAL A 100 2.13 7.70 -9.75
N ILE A 101 1.77 7.43 -8.49
CA ILE A 101 2.23 8.24 -7.34
C ILE A 101 3.75 8.25 -7.28
N ASP A 102 4.40 7.10 -7.33
CA ASP A 102 5.85 6.99 -7.20
C ASP A 102 6.56 7.76 -8.33
N GLN A 103 6.08 7.63 -9.57
CA GLN A 103 6.65 8.36 -10.71
C GLN A 103 6.40 9.87 -10.60
N TYR A 104 5.17 10.27 -10.23
CA TYR A 104 4.83 11.69 -10.08
C TYR A 104 5.69 12.38 -9.03
N LEU A 105 5.87 11.74 -7.86
CA LEU A 105 6.68 12.30 -6.76
C LEU A 105 8.16 12.39 -7.14
N GLN A 106 8.66 11.44 -7.91
CA GLN A 106 10.03 11.48 -8.44
C GLN A 106 10.25 12.69 -9.36
N ASP A 107 9.26 13.00 -10.22
CA ASP A 107 9.38 14.03 -11.24
C ASP A 107 9.04 15.43 -10.73
N ASN A 108 8.12 15.56 -9.77
CA ASN A 108 7.54 16.83 -9.34
C ASN A 108 7.77 17.15 -7.85
N GLY A 109 8.23 16.19 -7.05
CA GLY A 109 8.31 16.33 -5.60
C GLY A 109 6.94 16.18 -4.93
N GLY A 110 6.87 16.54 -3.65
CA GLY A 110 5.72 16.30 -2.78
C GLY A 110 5.97 15.13 -1.83
N GLU A 111 4.99 14.81 -1.00
CA GLU A 111 5.06 13.73 -0.03
C GLU A 111 3.81 12.86 -0.11
N VAL A 112 3.93 11.58 0.25
CA VAL A 112 2.81 10.65 0.38
C VAL A 112 2.72 10.12 1.79
N ASP A 113 1.51 10.14 2.36
CA ASP A 113 1.20 9.43 3.60
C ASP A 113 0.12 8.37 3.38
N TYR A 114 0.09 7.40 4.29
CA TYR A 114 -0.75 6.21 4.24
C TYR A 114 -1.75 6.26 5.38
N ILE A 115 -3.00 6.47 5.05
CA ILE A 115 -4.06 6.80 6.00
C ILE A 115 -5.01 5.60 6.16
N HIS A 116 -5.32 5.28 7.41
CA HIS A 116 -6.37 4.34 7.75
C HIS A 116 -7.63 5.12 8.12
N GLY A 117 -8.66 4.99 7.31
CA GLY A 117 -9.98 5.63 7.50
C GLY A 117 -10.33 6.63 6.40
N ASP A 118 -11.56 6.49 5.91
CA ASP A 118 -12.10 7.25 4.79
C ASP A 118 -12.23 8.73 5.11
N ASP A 119 -12.82 9.06 6.29
CA ASP A 119 -13.13 10.45 6.66
C ASP A 119 -11.86 11.29 6.78
N VAL A 120 -10.83 10.74 7.42
CA VAL A 120 -9.54 11.42 7.56
C VAL A 120 -8.88 11.62 6.19
N THR A 121 -8.99 10.63 5.30
CA THR A 121 -8.45 10.73 3.94
C THR A 121 -9.14 11.82 3.14
N ARG A 122 -10.48 11.91 3.22
CA ARG A 122 -11.25 12.97 2.56
C ARG A 122 -10.93 14.34 3.15
N GLU A 123 -10.86 14.44 4.47
CA GLU A 123 -10.51 15.70 5.15
C GLU A 123 -9.12 16.21 4.70
N LEU A 124 -8.10 15.36 4.77
CA LEU A 124 -6.73 15.74 4.41
C LEU A 124 -6.60 16.02 2.90
N GLY A 125 -7.23 15.20 2.06
CA GLY A 125 -7.20 15.36 0.60
C GLY A 125 -7.92 16.62 0.11
N SER A 126 -8.90 17.11 0.88
CA SER A 126 -9.65 18.33 0.56
C SER A 126 -8.89 19.63 0.83
N ARG A 127 -7.78 19.57 1.55
CA ARG A 127 -6.97 20.76 1.88
C ARG A 127 -6.22 21.25 0.65
N PRO A 128 -6.00 22.57 0.51
CA PRO A 128 -5.26 23.14 -0.63
C PRO A 128 -3.87 22.51 -0.79
N GLY A 129 -3.50 22.16 -2.01
CA GLY A 129 -2.22 21.52 -2.32
C GLY A 129 -2.14 20.04 -1.95
N ASN A 130 -3.25 19.41 -1.56
CA ASN A 130 -3.31 17.99 -1.25
C ASN A 130 -4.22 17.25 -2.23
N MET A 131 -4.05 15.93 -2.29
CA MET A 131 -4.97 15.00 -2.95
C MET A 131 -5.14 13.75 -2.08
N GLY A 132 -6.40 13.33 -1.86
CA GLY A 132 -6.74 12.07 -1.20
C GLY A 132 -7.11 10.99 -2.22
N PHE A 133 -6.84 9.73 -1.89
CA PHE A 133 -7.19 8.58 -2.71
C PHE A 133 -7.76 7.48 -1.83
N LEU A 134 -9.04 7.20 -1.99
CA LEU A 134 -9.70 6.11 -1.29
C LEU A 134 -9.71 4.88 -2.18
N LEU A 135 -9.18 3.81 -1.65
CA LEU A 135 -8.99 2.54 -2.34
C LEU A 135 -10.01 1.51 -1.86
N PRO A 136 -10.49 0.63 -2.74
CA PRO A 136 -11.31 -0.50 -2.32
C PRO A 136 -10.51 -1.44 -1.42
N ALA A 137 -11.21 -2.08 -0.48
CA ALA A 137 -10.62 -3.13 0.34
C ALA A 137 -10.22 -4.34 -0.53
N MET A 138 -9.09 -4.96 -0.21
CA MET A 138 -8.67 -6.20 -0.83
C MET A 138 -9.36 -7.38 -0.14
N GLY A 139 -9.95 -8.28 -0.92
CA GLY A 139 -10.45 -9.55 -0.40
C GLY A 139 -9.33 -10.50 -0.02
N LYS A 140 -9.55 -11.31 1.04
CA LYS A 140 -8.54 -12.28 1.52
C LYS A 140 -8.12 -13.28 0.43
N GLU A 141 -9.05 -13.66 -0.41
CA GLU A 141 -8.85 -14.59 -1.54
C GLU A 141 -7.95 -13.99 -2.65
N GLN A 142 -7.83 -12.67 -2.70
CA GLN A 142 -6.97 -11.98 -3.67
C GLN A 142 -5.50 -11.99 -3.28
N LEU A 143 -5.17 -12.17 -1.99
CA LEU A 143 -3.81 -12.04 -1.47
C LEU A 143 -2.81 -12.90 -2.26
N PHE A 144 -3.00 -14.21 -2.23
CA PHE A 144 -2.07 -15.15 -2.89
C PHE A 144 -2.16 -15.07 -4.41
N LYS A 145 -3.35 -14.85 -4.97
CA LYS A 145 -3.53 -14.66 -6.42
C LYS A 145 -2.74 -13.47 -6.92
N THR A 146 -2.81 -12.35 -6.20
CA THR A 146 -2.07 -11.13 -6.54
C THR A 146 -0.56 -11.34 -6.43
N VAL A 147 -0.09 -11.94 -5.34
CA VAL A 147 1.35 -12.21 -5.16
C VAL A 147 1.89 -13.15 -6.24
N MET A 148 1.10 -14.12 -6.68
CA MET A 148 1.50 -15.04 -7.76
C MET A 148 1.53 -14.36 -9.14
N ALA A 149 0.62 -13.42 -9.39
CA ALA A 149 0.50 -12.73 -10.68
C ALA A 149 1.45 -11.52 -10.80
N ASP A 150 1.45 -10.67 -9.77
CA ASP A 150 2.11 -9.35 -9.79
C ASP A 150 3.41 -9.32 -8.96
N GLY A 151 3.66 -10.36 -8.15
CA GLY A 151 4.80 -10.40 -7.24
C GLY A 151 4.54 -9.68 -5.91
N VAL A 152 5.50 -8.90 -5.44
CA VAL A 152 5.40 -8.21 -4.14
C VAL A 152 4.30 -7.15 -4.19
N LEU A 153 3.39 -7.20 -3.21
CA LEU A 153 2.34 -6.19 -3.07
C LEU A 153 2.95 -4.78 -2.84
N PRO A 154 2.29 -3.74 -3.33
CA PRO A 154 2.66 -2.37 -2.97
C PRO A 154 2.68 -2.18 -1.45
N ARG A 155 3.58 -1.32 -0.99
CA ARG A 155 3.64 -0.98 0.45
C ARG A 155 2.29 -0.47 0.95
N LYS A 156 1.93 -0.85 2.17
CA LYS A 156 0.68 -0.41 2.78
C LYS A 156 -0.56 -0.70 1.92
N THR A 157 -0.65 -1.89 1.34
CA THR A 157 -1.81 -2.34 0.56
C THR A 157 -3.04 -2.49 1.46
N PHE A 158 -2.85 -3.04 2.65
CA PHE A 158 -3.91 -3.25 3.65
C PHE A 158 -3.35 -3.22 5.07
N SER A 159 -4.24 -3.14 6.03
CA SER A 159 -3.99 -3.38 7.45
C SER A 159 -4.82 -4.57 7.92
N MET A 160 -4.25 -5.44 8.73
CA MET A 160 -5.01 -6.49 9.41
C MET A 160 -5.63 -5.92 10.67
N GLY A 161 -6.97 -5.94 10.72
CA GLY A 161 -7.77 -5.42 11.83
C GLY A 161 -7.68 -3.90 12.01
N HIS A 162 -8.52 -3.40 12.91
CA HIS A 162 -8.60 -1.98 13.20
C HIS A 162 -7.39 -1.49 14.01
N ALA A 163 -7.02 -0.24 13.85
CA ALA A 163 -5.87 0.36 14.54
C ALA A 163 -5.97 0.27 16.07
N GLN A 164 -7.18 0.44 16.60
CA GLN A 164 -7.47 0.37 18.06
C GLN A 164 -7.29 -1.03 18.66
N ASP A 165 -7.36 -2.07 17.84
CA ASP A 165 -7.23 -3.47 18.29
C ASP A 165 -5.77 -3.93 18.32
N LYS A 166 -4.85 -3.15 17.74
CA LYS A 166 -3.43 -3.49 17.69
C LYS A 166 -2.78 -3.32 19.05
N ARG A 167 -1.88 -4.24 19.37
CA ARG A 167 -1.10 -4.25 20.60
C ARG A 167 0.33 -3.81 20.32
N TYR A 168 0.98 -3.23 21.33
CA TYR A 168 2.40 -2.95 21.28
C TYR A 168 3.19 -4.24 21.30
N TYR A 169 4.32 -4.28 20.58
CA TYR A 169 5.28 -5.35 20.72
C TYR A 169 5.98 -5.21 22.07
N ILE A 170 5.82 -6.24 22.92
CA ILE A 170 6.41 -6.28 24.27
C ILE A 170 7.62 -7.21 24.32
N GLU A 171 7.89 -7.94 23.23
CA GLU A 171 9.04 -8.85 23.15
C GLU A 171 9.95 -8.41 22.01
N ALA A 172 11.25 -8.45 22.30
CA ALA A 172 12.30 -8.21 21.33
C ALA A 172 13.50 -9.11 21.65
N ARG A 173 14.25 -9.51 20.64
CA ARG A 173 15.52 -10.21 20.83
C ARG A 173 16.63 -9.50 20.09
N LYS A 174 17.80 -9.53 20.69
CA LYS A 174 19.03 -9.06 20.07
C LYS A 174 19.48 -10.05 18.99
N ILE A 175 19.72 -9.59 17.79
CA ILE A 175 20.18 -10.40 16.64
C ILE A 175 21.70 -10.27 16.40
N VAL A 176 22.37 -9.44 17.17
CA VAL A 176 23.81 -9.28 17.22
C VAL A 176 24.28 -9.41 18.66
N LYS A 177 25.52 -9.89 18.86
CA LYS A 177 26.14 -9.93 20.18
C LYS A 177 26.71 -8.58 20.58
#